data_14ea4bdbdf28e1978a456ab89da9fa08
#
_entry.id   14ea4bdbdf28e1978a456ab89da9fa08
#
_cell.length_a   1.000
_cell.length_b   1.000
_cell.length_c   1.000
_cell.angle_alpha   90.00
_cell.angle_beta   90.00
_cell.angle_gamma   90.00
#
_symmetry.space_group_name_H-M   'P 1'
#
loop_
_entity.id
_entity.type
_entity.pdbx_description
1 polymer ?
#
loop_
_entity_poly.entity_id
_entity_poly.type
_entity_poly.pdbx_seq_one_letter_code
_entity_poly.pdbx_strand_id
1 'polypeptide(L)'
;MVMKKVFWIILCMFFILPVIFAENMKLHYERPAEYFEEALVIGNGTMGATLYGGVKKDKISFNDITLWTGEPESENSSPDAFNAIPEIRALLDNEDYQGADKAQYKVQGHYSENYQPLGTLTIEYLDDTAGISDYHRWLDIGNATARTQYLKGGKLFTSDYFASAPDSVIVIRLKSENKEGIHALLSFDSPLPHSSQVADNEISVEGYAAYHSFPVYYKAEDKHRYDPERGIHFKTLVRVLSVDGSVKNRYSDSRIEIDGSTEVLIWVANVTSFNGFDKDPVKEGRNYRSHVEKRMKCAIGKTYDALREAHIRDYKYYFDRVKLDLGDTDDDIAALPTDK
;
A
#
# COMPACT_ATOMS: atom_id res chain seq x y z
N MET A 1 5.27 -50.08 -41.29
CA MET A 1 6.20 -49.50 -40.24
C MET A 1 6.39 -48.00 -40.37
N VAL A 2 6.03 -47.37 -41.46
CA VAL A 2 6.14 -45.91 -41.69
C VAL A 2 5.00 -45.12 -41.08
N MET A 3 3.74 -45.63 -41.08
CA MET A 3 2.56 -44.98 -40.55
C MET A 3 2.55 -44.78 -39.02
N LYS A 4 3.20 -45.65 -38.25
CA LYS A 4 3.29 -45.50 -36.78
C LYS A 4 4.24 -44.40 -36.34
N LYS A 5 5.25 -44.04 -37.14
CA LYS A 5 6.22 -42.97 -36.83
C LYS A 5 5.65 -41.58 -37.12
N VAL A 6 4.75 -41.46 -38.09
CA VAL A 6 4.08 -40.18 -38.42
C VAL A 6 3.06 -39.82 -37.37
N PHE A 7 2.36 -40.80 -36.76
CA PHE A 7 1.41 -40.55 -35.69
C PHE A 7 2.04 -40.03 -34.39
N TRP A 8 3.26 -40.50 -34.08
CA TRP A 8 4.02 -39.99 -32.91
C TRP A 8 4.61 -38.58 -33.11
N ILE A 9 4.95 -38.21 -34.34
CA ILE A 9 5.43 -36.83 -34.65
C ILE A 9 4.25 -35.85 -34.61
N ILE A 10 3.06 -36.21 -35.03
CA ILE A 10 1.86 -35.36 -34.93
C ILE A 10 1.40 -35.24 -33.47
N LEU A 11 1.53 -36.29 -32.64
CA LEU A 11 1.18 -36.23 -31.22
C LEU A 11 2.16 -35.39 -30.40
N CYS A 12 3.43 -35.30 -30.79
CA CYS A 12 4.43 -34.39 -30.15
C CYS A 12 4.27 -32.93 -30.56
N MET A 13 3.64 -32.62 -31.72
CA MET A 13 3.42 -31.22 -32.14
C MET A 13 2.19 -30.57 -31.47
N PHE A 14 1.33 -31.34 -30.83
CA PHE A 14 0.14 -30.80 -30.11
C PHE A 14 0.42 -30.44 -28.66
N PHE A 15 1.67 -30.65 -28.13
CA PHE A 15 2.01 -30.36 -26.73
C PHE A 15 2.94 -29.16 -26.55
N ILE A 16 3.21 -28.40 -27.63
CA ILE A 16 3.96 -27.14 -27.53
C ILE A 16 3.04 -26.01 -28.04
N LEU A 17 2.02 -25.70 -27.29
CA LEU A 17 1.50 -24.35 -27.25
C LEU A 17 2.13 -23.71 -25.99
N PRO A 18 3.15 -22.89 -26.14
CA PRO A 18 3.57 -22.05 -25.02
C PRO A 18 2.41 -21.10 -24.75
N VAL A 19 2.02 -21.03 -23.50
CA VAL A 19 1.20 -19.95 -22.97
C VAL A 19 2.03 -18.67 -23.09
N ILE A 20 2.02 -18.06 -24.27
CA ILE A 20 2.56 -16.71 -24.52
C ILE A 20 1.38 -15.76 -24.38
N PHE A 21 0.94 -15.48 -23.16
CA PHE A 21 -0.04 -14.43 -22.87
C PHE A 21 0.18 -13.78 -21.49
N ALA A 22 1.42 -13.68 -21.01
CA ALA A 22 1.69 -13.04 -19.73
C ALA A 22 2.69 -11.87 -19.78
N GLU A 23 3.23 -11.51 -20.93
CA GLU A 23 4.32 -10.50 -20.99
C GLU A 23 3.84 -9.05 -21.04
N ASN A 24 2.60 -8.76 -21.42
CA ASN A 24 2.12 -7.39 -21.66
C ASN A 24 1.28 -6.77 -20.52
N MET A 25 1.15 -7.42 -19.37
CA MET A 25 0.38 -6.86 -18.24
C MET A 25 1.31 -6.25 -17.18
N LYS A 26 2.22 -5.38 -17.62
CA LYS A 26 3.17 -4.70 -16.73
C LYS A 26 3.14 -3.19 -16.94
N LEU A 27 3.06 -2.45 -15.84
CA LEU A 27 3.47 -1.05 -15.86
C LEU A 27 4.98 -1.03 -15.66
N HIS A 28 5.72 -0.37 -16.54
CA HIS A 28 7.19 -0.39 -16.59
C HIS A 28 7.76 1.02 -16.64
N TYR A 29 8.83 1.25 -15.86
CA TYR A 29 9.54 2.53 -15.80
C TYR A 29 11.06 2.31 -15.65
N GLU A 30 11.85 3.25 -16.16
CA GLU A 30 13.31 3.19 -16.22
C GLU A 30 14.00 4.18 -15.24
N ARG A 31 13.23 4.80 -14.35
CA ARG A 31 13.72 5.70 -13.31
C ARG A 31 12.91 5.55 -12.03
N PRO A 32 13.47 5.91 -10.86
CA PRO A 32 12.70 6.05 -9.63
C PRO A 32 11.53 7.04 -9.80
N ALA A 33 10.47 6.87 -9.02
CA ALA A 33 9.42 7.87 -8.92
C ALA A 33 9.92 9.09 -8.13
N GLU A 34 9.69 10.29 -8.67
CA GLU A 34 9.97 11.55 -7.98
C GLU A 34 8.74 12.05 -7.24
N TYR A 35 7.56 11.84 -7.86
CA TYR A 35 6.27 12.28 -7.35
C TYR A 35 5.38 11.10 -6.98
N PHE A 36 4.37 11.37 -6.17
CA PHE A 36 3.38 10.36 -5.73
C PHE A 36 2.68 9.67 -6.90
N GLU A 37 2.32 10.42 -7.93
CA GLU A 37 1.59 9.96 -9.11
C GLU A 37 2.41 9.01 -10.01
N GLU A 38 3.73 9.03 -9.89
CA GLU A 38 4.61 8.13 -10.62
C GLU A 38 4.86 6.80 -9.88
N ALA A 39 4.47 6.73 -8.59
CA ALA A 39 4.73 5.56 -7.77
C ALA A 39 3.89 4.36 -8.23
N LEU A 40 4.46 3.15 -8.12
CA LEU A 40 3.71 1.91 -8.30
C LEU A 40 2.81 1.66 -7.09
N VAL A 41 1.65 1.04 -7.31
CA VAL A 41 0.65 0.84 -6.26
C VAL A 41 0.39 -0.64 -6.05
N ILE A 42 0.42 -1.09 -4.78
CA ILE A 42 0.00 -2.43 -4.37
C ILE A 42 -1.03 -2.32 -3.24
N GLY A 43 -1.89 -3.34 -3.11
CA GLY A 43 -2.89 -3.36 -2.04
C GLY A 43 -3.55 -4.72 -1.88
N ASN A 44 -4.15 -4.94 -0.70
CA ASN A 44 -4.82 -6.18 -0.33
C ASN A 44 -6.29 -5.98 0.12
N GLY A 45 -6.86 -4.82 -0.18
CA GLY A 45 -8.23 -4.46 0.20
C GLY A 45 -8.36 -3.85 1.60
N THR A 46 -7.35 -3.99 2.48
CA THR A 46 -7.30 -3.32 3.80
C THR A 46 -6.12 -2.35 3.90
N MET A 47 -4.96 -2.77 3.44
CA MET A 47 -3.76 -1.95 3.36
C MET A 47 -3.35 -1.74 1.91
N GLY A 48 -2.80 -0.57 1.63
CA GLY A 48 -2.16 -0.25 0.37
C GLY A 48 -0.78 0.37 0.59
N ALA A 49 0.04 0.34 -0.45
CA ALA A 49 1.31 1.03 -0.46
C ALA A 49 1.63 1.62 -1.84
N THR A 50 2.31 2.77 -1.84
CA THR A 50 2.91 3.37 -3.03
C THR A 50 4.43 3.22 -2.95
N LEU A 51 5.03 2.74 -4.05
CA LEU A 51 6.42 2.32 -4.13
C LEU A 51 7.19 3.26 -5.05
N TYR A 52 8.19 3.95 -4.53
CA TYR A 52 8.96 4.93 -5.30
C TYR A 52 10.17 4.29 -6.02
N GLY A 53 10.75 3.24 -5.46
CA GLY A 53 11.89 2.53 -6.06
C GLY A 53 13.19 3.32 -6.01
N GLY A 54 13.43 4.08 -4.96
CA GLY A 54 14.61 4.92 -4.83
C GLY A 54 15.91 4.12 -4.61
N VAL A 55 17.00 4.53 -5.23
CA VAL A 55 18.31 3.82 -5.16
C VAL A 55 19.22 4.29 -4.01
N LYS A 56 19.06 5.53 -3.54
CA LYS A 56 19.78 6.06 -2.36
C LYS A 56 18.87 6.09 -1.14
N LYS A 57 17.61 6.46 -1.38
CA LYS A 57 16.58 6.53 -0.37
C LYS A 57 15.28 6.07 -1.02
N ASP A 58 14.80 4.90 -0.64
CA ASP A 58 13.52 4.39 -1.09
C ASP A 58 12.44 4.77 -0.09
N LYS A 59 11.28 5.15 -0.61
CA LYS A 59 10.09 5.50 0.17
C LYS A 59 8.96 4.55 -0.19
N ILE A 60 8.31 4.06 0.83
CA ILE A 60 7.09 3.25 0.69
C ILE A 60 6.04 3.89 1.59
N SER A 61 5.02 4.53 0.99
CA SER A 61 3.96 5.20 1.75
C SER A 61 2.77 4.26 1.88
N PHE A 62 2.23 4.14 3.08
CA PHE A 62 1.19 3.18 3.44
C PHE A 62 -0.14 3.86 3.74
N ASN A 63 -1.20 3.12 3.46
CA ASN A 63 -2.57 3.47 3.78
C ASN A 63 -3.29 2.30 4.46
N ASP A 64 -4.31 2.62 5.27
CA ASP A 64 -5.26 1.64 5.80
C ASP A 64 -6.68 2.15 5.51
N ILE A 65 -7.54 1.29 4.95
CA ILE A 65 -8.90 1.67 4.53
C ILE A 65 -9.77 2.22 5.66
N THR A 66 -9.44 1.90 6.90
CA THR A 66 -10.21 2.30 8.09
C THR A 66 -9.62 3.50 8.82
N LEU A 67 -8.49 4.07 8.32
CA LEU A 67 -7.85 5.22 8.96
C LEU A 67 -8.42 6.53 8.42
N TRP A 68 -9.46 7.00 9.08
CA TRP A 68 -10.17 8.25 8.77
C TRP A 68 -10.18 9.17 9.98
N THR A 69 -10.44 10.46 9.76
CA THR A 69 -10.84 11.35 10.84
C THR A 69 -12.28 11.04 11.26
N GLY A 70 -12.70 11.55 12.41
CA GLY A 70 -14.07 11.42 12.85
C GLY A 70 -14.31 10.40 13.96
N GLU A 71 -15.53 10.42 14.42
CA GLU A 71 -16.13 9.56 15.43
C GLU A 71 -17.64 9.49 15.18
N PRO A 72 -18.42 8.62 15.83
CA PRO A 72 -19.84 8.52 15.60
C PRO A 72 -20.57 9.87 15.81
N GLU A 73 -21.32 10.27 14.79
CA GLU A 73 -22.13 11.48 14.81
C GLU A 73 -23.51 11.23 15.42
N SER A 74 -24.13 12.30 15.92
CA SER A 74 -25.53 12.25 16.34
C SER A 74 -26.44 12.02 15.14
N GLU A 75 -27.37 11.09 15.25
CA GLU A 75 -28.41 10.83 14.22
C GLU A 75 -29.23 12.06 13.86
N ASN A 76 -29.20 13.10 14.68
CA ASN A 76 -30.02 14.32 14.57
C ASN A 76 -29.19 15.55 14.22
N SER A 77 -28.23 15.42 13.30
CA SER A 77 -27.33 16.52 12.88
C SER A 77 -28.07 17.66 12.15
N SER A 78 -29.26 17.40 11.60
CA SER A 78 -30.11 18.38 10.91
C SER A 78 -31.61 18.23 11.33
N PRO A 79 -31.97 18.62 12.56
CA PRO A 79 -33.32 18.39 13.08
C PRO A 79 -34.44 19.09 12.27
N ASP A 80 -34.12 20.19 11.59
CA ASP A 80 -35.07 20.96 10.76
C ASP A 80 -35.10 20.52 9.29
N ALA A 81 -34.32 19.51 8.90
CA ALA A 81 -34.20 19.06 7.50
C ALA A 81 -35.57 18.70 6.89
N PHE A 82 -36.39 17.94 7.63
CA PHE A 82 -37.70 17.54 7.16
C PHE A 82 -38.62 18.77 6.88
N ASN A 83 -38.59 19.79 7.73
CA ASN A 83 -39.39 20.99 7.60
C ASN A 83 -38.93 21.90 6.45
N ALA A 84 -37.64 21.83 6.07
CA ALA A 84 -37.09 22.63 4.98
C ALA A 84 -37.43 22.07 3.58
N ILE A 85 -37.77 20.78 3.45
CA ILE A 85 -38.05 20.15 2.16
C ILE A 85 -39.22 20.83 1.41
N PRO A 86 -40.37 21.13 2.02
CA PRO A 86 -41.44 21.84 1.33
C PRO A 86 -41.05 23.23 0.84
N GLU A 87 -40.25 23.97 1.61
CA GLU A 87 -39.74 25.30 1.22
C GLU A 87 -38.84 25.17 -0.03
N ILE A 88 -37.91 24.23 -0.04
CA ILE A 88 -37.03 24.02 -1.18
C ILE A 88 -37.82 23.64 -2.43
N ARG A 89 -38.84 22.77 -2.31
CA ARG A 89 -39.70 22.38 -3.42
C ARG A 89 -40.48 23.57 -3.98
N ALA A 90 -41.05 24.41 -3.12
CA ALA A 90 -41.76 25.60 -3.54
C ALA A 90 -40.85 26.59 -4.28
N LEU A 91 -39.60 26.75 -3.87
CA LEU A 91 -38.63 27.58 -4.57
C LEU A 91 -38.30 26.99 -5.96
N LEU A 92 -38.12 25.68 -6.08
CA LEU A 92 -37.88 25.01 -7.36
C LEU A 92 -39.09 25.10 -8.28
N ASP A 93 -40.34 24.95 -7.78
CA ASP A 93 -41.58 25.08 -8.54
C ASP A 93 -41.79 26.52 -9.07
N ASN A 94 -41.23 27.50 -8.37
CA ASN A 94 -41.22 28.90 -8.79
C ASN A 94 -39.99 29.31 -9.62
N GLU A 95 -39.15 28.34 -10.00
CA GLU A 95 -37.90 28.55 -10.76
C GLU A 95 -36.89 29.45 -10.03
N ASP A 96 -37.01 29.64 -8.73
CA ASP A 96 -36.01 30.31 -7.89
C ASP A 96 -34.88 29.35 -7.48
N TYR A 97 -34.01 29.02 -8.44
CA TYR A 97 -32.89 28.11 -8.23
C TYR A 97 -31.86 28.66 -7.23
N GLN A 98 -31.67 29.98 -7.16
CA GLN A 98 -30.73 30.59 -6.21
C GLN A 98 -31.29 30.53 -4.78
N GLY A 99 -32.59 30.73 -4.60
CA GLY A 99 -33.24 30.55 -3.31
C GLY A 99 -33.19 29.09 -2.85
N ALA A 100 -33.49 28.15 -3.76
CA ALA A 100 -33.43 26.72 -3.49
C ALA A 100 -32.01 26.27 -3.12
N ASP A 101 -30.96 26.75 -3.83
CA ASP A 101 -29.55 26.45 -3.52
C ASP A 101 -29.18 26.92 -2.10
N LYS A 102 -29.63 28.09 -1.68
CA LYS A 102 -29.41 28.57 -0.32
C LYS A 102 -30.22 27.77 0.71
N ALA A 103 -31.50 27.46 0.41
CA ALA A 103 -32.36 26.75 1.34
C ALA A 103 -31.90 25.29 1.58
N GLN A 104 -31.26 24.64 0.61
CA GLN A 104 -30.77 23.27 0.75
C GLN A 104 -29.74 23.08 1.87
N TYR A 105 -29.02 24.12 2.29
CA TYR A 105 -28.11 24.04 3.43
C TYR A 105 -28.81 23.63 4.73
N LYS A 106 -30.15 23.85 4.85
CA LYS A 106 -30.92 23.40 6.00
C LYS A 106 -31.13 21.89 6.07
N VAL A 107 -30.96 21.18 4.92
CA VAL A 107 -31.07 19.71 4.83
C VAL A 107 -29.73 19.01 4.77
N GLN A 108 -28.66 19.76 4.76
CA GLN A 108 -27.29 19.20 4.77
C GLN A 108 -26.87 18.89 6.20
N GLY A 109 -26.18 17.76 6.38
CA GLY A 109 -25.50 17.42 7.61
C GLY A 109 -24.10 18.03 7.68
N HIS A 110 -23.27 17.46 8.52
CA HIS A 110 -21.87 17.82 8.62
C HIS A 110 -21.09 17.39 7.35
N TYR A 111 -19.92 17.99 7.15
CA TYR A 111 -18.99 17.56 6.11
C TYR A 111 -18.56 16.12 6.34
N SER A 112 -18.33 15.40 5.24
CA SER A 112 -17.69 14.10 5.32
C SER A 112 -16.31 14.23 5.97
N GLU A 113 -15.97 13.28 6.81
CA GLU A 113 -14.65 13.18 7.40
C GLU A 113 -13.61 12.78 6.34
N ASN A 114 -12.32 12.92 6.67
CA ASN A 114 -11.22 12.81 5.72
C ASN A 114 -10.42 11.53 5.92
N TYR A 115 -10.05 10.89 4.81
CA TYR A 115 -9.09 9.80 4.78
C TYR A 115 -7.71 10.29 5.23
N GLN A 116 -7.00 9.49 6.04
CA GLN A 116 -5.71 9.87 6.60
C GLN A 116 -4.58 8.99 6.09
N PRO A 117 -3.42 9.56 5.72
CA PRO A 117 -2.23 8.78 5.40
C PRO A 117 -1.70 8.09 6.66
N LEU A 118 -1.35 6.79 6.55
CA LEU A 118 -0.84 6.01 7.68
C LEU A 118 0.60 6.39 8.04
N GLY A 119 1.47 6.46 7.04
CA GLY A 119 2.89 6.76 7.24
C GLY A 119 3.77 6.25 6.12
N THR A 120 5.08 6.45 6.27
CA THR A 120 6.08 6.11 5.27
C THR A 120 7.22 5.34 5.89
N LEU A 121 7.50 4.14 5.37
CA LEU A 121 8.77 3.43 5.58
C LEU A 121 9.81 4.05 4.65
N THR A 122 10.92 4.45 5.23
CA THR A 122 12.10 4.91 4.50
C THR A 122 13.20 3.88 4.64
N ILE A 123 13.79 3.47 3.52
CA ILE A 123 15.00 2.64 3.44
C ILE A 123 16.11 3.54 2.90
N GLU A 124 17.04 3.94 3.76
CA GLU A 124 18.18 4.76 3.39
C GLU A 124 19.40 3.86 3.21
N TYR A 125 19.83 3.67 1.95
CA TYR A 125 21.02 2.88 1.63
C TYR A 125 22.28 3.69 1.96
N LEU A 126 23.16 3.11 2.76
CA LEU A 126 24.35 3.81 3.28
C LEU A 126 25.50 3.82 2.26
N ASP A 127 25.46 2.91 1.30
CA ASP A 127 26.46 2.81 0.25
C ASP A 127 26.39 3.97 -0.76
N ASP A 128 27.51 4.18 -1.47
CA ASP A 128 27.55 5.08 -2.61
C ASP A 128 26.61 4.63 -3.73
N THR A 129 26.05 5.59 -4.44
CA THR A 129 25.22 5.39 -5.64
C THR A 129 26.03 5.42 -6.93
N ALA A 130 27.35 5.58 -6.85
CA ALA A 130 28.22 5.52 -8.03
C ALA A 130 28.14 4.14 -8.71
N GLY A 131 28.09 4.14 -10.06
CA GLY A 131 28.03 2.90 -10.86
C GLY A 131 26.68 2.19 -10.85
N ILE A 132 25.57 2.91 -10.57
CA ILE A 132 24.23 2.41 -10.80
C ILE A 132 23.90 2.50 -12.28
N SER A 133 23.44 1.38 -12.87
CA SER A 133 23.00 1.24 -14.26
C SER A 133 21.83 0.26 -14.35
N ASP A 134 21.24 0.16 -15.54
CA ASP A 134 20.18 -0.79 -15.89
C ASP A 134 19.03 -0.79 -14.87
N TYR A 135 18.56 0.41 -14.53
CA TYR A 135 17.48 0.60 -13.60
C TYR A 135 16.13 0.32 -14.26
N HIS A 136 15.35 -0.55 -13.63
CA HIS A 136 13.97 -0.84 -14.02
C HIS A 136 13.10 -0.99 -12.78
N ARG A 137 11.86 -0.51 -12.85
CA ARG A 137 10.80 -0.85 -11.91
C ARG A 137 9.53 -1.18 -12.65
N TRP A 138 8.78 -2.15 -12.17
CA TRP A 138 7.54 -2.55 -12.78
C TRP A 138 6.53 -3.09 -11.79
N LEU A 139 5.25 -3.00 -12.16
CA LEU A 139 4.14 -3.68 -11.54
C LEU A 139 3.64 -4.76 -12.48
N ASP A 140 3.75 -6.02 -12.07
CA ASP A 140 3.13 -7.16 -12.74
C ASP A 140 1.65 -7.23 -12.32
N ILE A 141 0.78 -6.72 -13.18
CA ILE A 141 -0.67 -6.68 -12.95
C ILE A 141 -1.25 -8.11 -12.92
N GLY A 142 -0.69 -9.04 -13.70
CA GLY A 142 -1.15 -10.43 -13.74
C GLY A 142 -0.93 -11.20 -12.43
N ASN A 143 0.02 -10.76 -11.59
CA ASN A 143 0.35 -11.40 -10.32
C ASN A 143 0.25 -10.46 -9.11
N ALA A 144 -0.11 -9.18 -9.33
CA ALA A 144 -0.14 -8.11 -8.31
C ALA A 144 1.16 -8.02 -7.49
N THR A 145 2.31 -8.12 -8.18
CA THR A 145 3.64 -8.00 -7.57
C THR A 145 4.41 -6.86 -8.22
N ALA A 146 5.16 -6.12 -7.43
CA ALA A 146 6.02 -5.07 -7.94
C ALA A 146 7.49 -5.42 -7.72
N ARG A 147 8.36 -4.89 -8.59
CA ARG A 147 9.81 -5.03 -8.46
C ARG A 147 10.52 -3.76 -8.87
N THR A 148 11.59 -3.48 -8.17
CA THR A 148 12.65 -2.55 -8.59
C THR A 148 13.92 -3.35 -8.74
N GLN A 149 14.68 -3.11 -9.82
CA GLN A 149 16.01 -3.70 -10.00
C GLN A 149 16.98 -2.73 -10.64
N TYR A 150 18.25 -2.90 -10.35
CA TYR A 150 19.34 -2.16 -10.98
C TYR A 150 20.66 -2.90 -10.78
N LEU A 151 21.66 -2.55 -11.58
CA LEU A 151 23.03 -2.97 -11.35
C LEU A 151 23.74 -1.91 -10.49
N LYS A 152 24.48 -2.37 -9.48
CA LYS A 152 25.40 -1.57 -8.67
C LYS A 152 26.80 -2.17 -8.75
N GLY A 153 27.74 -1.47 -9.39
CA GLY A 153 29.06 -2.01 -9.68
C GLY A 153 29.00 -3.32 -10.48
N GLY A 154 28.03 -3.45 -11.40
CA GLY A 154 27.82 -4.66 -12.22
C GLY A 154 27.20 -5.85 -11.47
N LYS A 155 26.73 -5.67 -10.23
CA LYS A 155 26.02 -6.69 -9.43
C LYS A 155 24.55 -6.34 -9.32
N LEU A 156 23.68 -7.35 -9.48
CA LEU A 156 22.24 -7.16 -9.43
C LEU A 156 21.77 -6.85 -8.01
N PHE A 157 20.96 -5.82 -7.88
CA PHE A 157 20.16 -5.49 -6.71
C PHE A 157 18.68 -5.55 -7.08
N THR A 158 17.86 -6.16 -6.23
CA THR A 158 16.40 -6.24 -6.43
C THR A 158 15.65 -5.94 -5.16
N SER A 159 14.49 -5.28 -5.32
CA SER A 159 13.47 -5.12 -4.29
C SER A 159 12.14 -5.65 -4.83
N ASP A 160 11.61 -6.69 -4.19
CA ASP A 160 10.32 -7.29 -4.52
C ASP A 160 9.26 -6.85 -3.51
N TYR A 161 8.03 -6.58 -3.98
CA TYR A 161 6.95 -6.09 -3.15
C TYR A 161 5.63 -6.78 -3.49
N PHE A 162 4.85 -7.14 -2.49
CA PHE A 162 3.45 -7.56 -2.66
C PHE A 162 2.64 -7.32 -1.39
N ALA A 163 1.31 -7.20 -1.54
CA ALA A 163 0.36 -7.03 -0.45
C ALA A 163 -0.52 -8.27 -0.34
N SER A 164 -0.24 -9.15 0.62
CA SER A 164 -0.98 -10.40 0.84
C SER A 164 -2.30 -10.13 1.55
N ALA A 165 -3.43 -10.46 0.91
CA ALA A 165 -4.75 -10.42 1.55
C ALA A 165 -4.93 -11.59 2.53
N PRO A 166 -4.58 -12.85 2.18
CA PRO A 166 -4.71 -13.99 3.11
C PRO A 166 -3.92 -13.82 4.41
N ASP A 167 -2.78 -13.14 4.35
CA ASP A 167 -1.90 -12.94 5.51
C ASP A 167 -2.06 -11.56 6.15
N SER A 168 -2.79 -10.65 5.48
CA SER A 168 -3.02 -9.26 5.92
C SER A 168 -1.74 -8.49 6.23
N VAL A 169 -0.71 -8.66 5.39
CA VAL A 169 0.60 -7.99 5.49
C VAL A 169 1.09 -7.52 4.13
N ILE A 170 1.94 -6.50 4.14
CA ILE A 170 2.76 -6.14 2.98
C ILE A 170 4.15 -6.72 3.22
N VAL A 171 4.70 -7.37 2.19
CA VAL A 171 6.00 -8.03 2.23
C VAL A 171 6.93 -7.36 1.25
N ILE A 172 8.15 -7.07 1.72
CA ILE A 172 9.24 -6.49 0.93
C ILE A 172 10.43 -7.42 1.07
N ARG A 173 11.07 -7.76 -0.06
CA ARG A 173 12.31 -8.53 -0.08
C ARG A 173 13.37 -7.75 -0.82
N LEU A 174 14.47 -7.46 -0.15
CA LEU A 174 15.67 -6.87 -0.73
C LEU A 174 16.69 -7.96 -0.98
N LYS A 175 17.34 -7.98 -2.15
CA LYS A 175 18.43 -8.89 -2.47
C LYS A 175 19.57 -8.17 -3.17
N SER A 176 20.79 -8.57 -2.86
CA SER A 176 22.01 -8.09 -3.51
C SER A 176 22.92 -9.26 -3.88
N GLU A 177 23.42 -9.28 -5.12
CA GLU A 177 24.47 -10.21 -5.54
C GLU A 177 25.87 -9.75 -5.10
N ASN A 178 25.99 -8.54 -4.53
CA ASN A 178 27.24 -8.09 -3.95
C ASN A 178 27.48 -8.84 -2.63
N LYS A 179 28.67 -9.42 -2.48
CA LYS A 179 29.08 -10.14 -1.26
C LYS A 179 29.24 -9.23 -0.03
N GLU A 180 29.43 -7.93 -0.23
CA GLU A 180 29.40 -6.94 0.85
C GLU A 180 27.99 -6.75 1.42
N GLY A 181 26.98 -7.18 0.64
CA GLY A 181 25.59 -7.15 1.07
C GLY A 181 24.95 -5.77 0.98
N ILE A 182 23.91 -5.60 1.75
CA ILE A 182 23.07 -4.40 1.87
C ILE A 182 23.44 -3.72 3.16
N HIS A 183 23.73 -2.41 3.09
CA HIS A 183 23.92 -1.54 4.23
C HIS A 183 22.84 -0.47 4.18
N ALA A 184 21.91 -0.49 5.15
CA ALA A 184 20.76 0.40 5.13
C ALA A 184 20.26 0.77 6.52
N LEU A 185 19.62 1.94 6.61
CA LEU A 185 18.84 2.37 7.78
C LEU A 185 17.35 2.37 7.42
N LEU A 186 16.55 1.70 8.23
CA LEU A 186 15.11 1.68 8.13
C LEU A 186 14.49 2.58 9.21
N SER A 187 13.53 3.39 8.80
CA SER A 187 12.71 4.21 9.71
C SER A 187 11.27 4.25 9.22
N PHE A 188 10.33 4.35 10.13
CA PHE A 188 8.93 4.60 9.82
C PHE A 188 8.48 5.89 10.50
N ASP A 189 7.83 6.75 9.74
CA ASP A 189 7.30 8.03 10.20
C ASP A 189 5.85 8.20 9.76
N SER A 190 5.05 8.89 10.55
CA SER A 190 3.65 9.19 10.27
C SER A 190 3.41 10.70 10.36
N PRO A 191 2.60 11.28 9.47
CA PRO A 191 2.17 12.68 9.60
C PRO A 191 1.16 12.89 10.74
N LEU A 192 0.63 11.80 11.31
CA LEU A 192 -0.31 11.83 12.43
C LEU A 192 0.44 11.85 13.77
N PRO A 193 -0.16 12.33 14.86
CA PRO A 193 0.41 12.20 16.20
C PRO A 193 0.70 10.73 16.51
N HIS A 194 1.96 10.42 16.81
CA HIS A 194 2.40 9.05 17.04
C HIS A 194 3.61 8.97 17.97
N SER A 195 3.89 7.76 18.42
CA SER A 195 5.13 7.36 19.07
C SER A 195 5.73 6.16 18.36
N SER A 196 7.07 6.09 18.31
CA SER A 196 7.79 4.99 17.70
C SER A 196 8.76 4.35 18.69
N GLN A 197 8.85 3.03 18.65
CA GLN A 197 9.78 2.24 19.44
C GLN A 197 10.42 1.17 18.56
N VAL A 198 11.64 0.77 18.91
CA VAL A 198 12.33 -0.33 18.24
C VAL A 198 12.76 -1.37 19.26
N ALA A 199 12.42 -2.63 19.00
CA ALA A 199 12.86 -3.77 19.80
C ALA A 199 12.83 -5.05 18.94
N ASP A 200 13.67 -6.00 19.19
CA ASP A 200 13.67 -7.32 18.55
C ASP A 200 13.60 -7.28 17.02
N ASN A 201 14.31 -6.36 16.40
CA ASN A 201 14.30 -6.11 14.95
C ASN A 201 12.91 -5.71 14.40
N GLU A 202 12.11 -5.03 15.21
CA GLU A 202 10.81 -4.51 14.85
C GLU A 202 10.67 -3.04 15.23
N ILE A 203 10.18 -2.21 14.31
CA ILE A 203 9.70 -0.87 14.59
C ILE A 203 8.21 -0.97 14.88
N SER A 204 7.79 -0.51 16.06
CA SER A 204 6.40 -0.40 16.48
C SER A 204 6.01 1.07 16.53
N VAL A 205 4.97 1.43 15.80
CA VAL A 205 4.44 2.80 15.73
C VAL A 205 2.99 2.78 16.18
N GLU A 206 2.66 3.59 17.19
CA GLU A 206 1.29 3.78 17.66
C GLU A 206 0.91 5.26 17.56
N GLY A 207 -0.28 5.52 17.02
CA GLY A 207 -0.77 6.88 16.82
C GLY A 207 -2.29 6.93 16.68
N TYR A 208 -2.80 8.13 16.39
CA TYR A 208 -4.22 8.36 16.25
C TYR A 208 -4.53 9.43 15.21
N ALA A 209 -5.68 9.29 14.53
CA ALA A 209 -6.23 10.25 13.60
C ALA A 209 -6.91 11.42 14.34
N ALA A 210 -7.12 12.52 13.65
CA ALA A 210 -7.96 13.60 14.19
C ALA A 210 -9.39 13.09 14.42
N TYR A 211 -10.02 13.50 15.51
CA TYR A 211 -11.41 13.19 15.76
C TYR A 211 -12.36 14.05 14.92
N HIS A 212 -11.85 15.09 14.26
CA HIS A 212 -12.59 15.93 13.32
C HIS A 212 -11.64 16.65 12.37
N SER A 213 -12.06 16.78 11.10
CA SER A 213 -11.28 17.52 10.11
C SER A 213 -12.20 18.25 9.13
N PHE A 214 -12.00 19.55 9.00
CA PHE A 214 -12.70 20.36 8.01
C PHE A 214 -12.11 20.16 6.60
N PRO A 215 -12.95 20.27 5.55
CA PRO A 215 -12.45 20.30 4.16
C PRO A 215 -11.44 21.42 3.93
N VAL A 216 -10.53 21.21 2.98
CA VAL A 216 -9.43 22.14 2.69
C VAL A 216 -9.90 23.56 2.34
N TYR A 217 -11.07 23.70 1.69
CA TYR A 217 -11.68 24.95 1.28
C TYR A 217 -12.43 25.68 2.43
N TYR A 218 -12.68 24.99 3.55
CA TYR A 218 -13.32 25.59 4.71
C TYR A 218 -12.31 26.46 5.49
N LYS A 219 -12.74 27.68 5.87
CA LYS A 219 -11.91 28.60 6.65
C LYS A 219 -12.13 28.33 8.14
N ALA A 220 -11.23 27.57 8.73
CA ALA A 220 -11.14 27.34 10.16
C ALA A 220 -9.69 27.55 10.62
N GLU A 221 -9.50 28.10 11.81
CA GLU A 221 -8.15 28.26 12.40
C GLU A 221 -7.57 26.90 12.75
N ASP A 222 -8.39 25.98 13.24
CA ASP A 222 -8.00 24.65 13.69
C ASP A 222 -8.70 23.59 12.82
N LYS A 223 -8.12 23.33 11.65
CA LYS A 223 -8.72 22.44 10.63
C LYS A 223 -8.74 20.97 11.03
N HIS A 224 -7.73 20.52 11.77
CA HIS A 224 -7.55 19.14 12.19
C HIS A 224 -7.49 19.10 13.71
N ARG A 225 -8.48 18.48 14.35
CA ARG A 225 -8.58 18.42 15.79
C ARG A 225 -8.15 17.06 16.32
N TYR A 226 -7.09 17.09 17.11
CA TYR A 226 -6.51 15.89 17.69
C TYR A 226 -6.77 15.82 19.20
N ASP A 227 -7.06 14.61 19.68
CA ASP A 227 -7.16 14.28 21.10
C ASP A 227 -6.77 12.81 21.28
N PRO A 228 -5.81 12.47 22.16
CA PRO A 228 -5.38 11.10 22.36
C PRO A 228 -6.47 10.17 22.94
N GLU A 229 -7.57 10.71 23.43
CA GLU A 229 -8.71 9.93 23.94
C GLU A 229 -9.90 9.88 22.96
N ARG A 230 -9.70 10.38 21.73
CA ARG A 230 -10.72 10.44 20.67
C ARG A 230 -10.15 10.01 19.33
N GLY A 231 -11.06 9.74 18.37
CA GLY A 231 -10.68 9.38 17.00
C GLY A 231 -10.13 7.96 16.87
N ILE A 232 -9.78 7.61 15.64
CA ILE A 232 -9.32 6.25 15.31
C ILE A 232 -7.84 6.11 15.64
N HIS A 233 -7.51 5.13 16.48
CA HIS A 233 -6.14 4.76 16.82
C HIS A 233 -5.60 3.68 15.89
N PHE A 234 -4.29 3.64 15.72
CA PHE A 234 -3.62 2.61 14.92
C PHE A 234 -2.34 2.10 15.58
N LYS A 235 -1.96 0.88 15.22
CA LYS A 235 -0.62 0.34 15.47
C LYS A 235 -0.08 -0.29 14.20
N THR A 236 1.11 0.14 13.82
CA THR A 236 1.88 -0.39 12.70
C THR A 236 3.10 -1.13 13.23
N LEU A 237 3.37 -2.31 12.72
CA LEU A 237 4.58 -3.08 12.98
C LEU A 237 5.37 -3.25 11.69
N VAL A 238 6.67 -2.97 11.75
CA VAL A 238 7.63 -3.21 10.67
C VAL A 238 8.69 -4.18 11.20
N ARG A 239 8.57 -5.47 10.86
CA ARG A 239 9.51 -6.51 11.27
C ARG A 239 10.56 -6.72 10.19
N VAL A 240 11.82 -6.88 10.62
CA VAL A 240 12.97 -7.09 9.72
C VAL A 240 13.67 -8.41 10.05
N LEU A 241 13.95 -9.19 9.03
CA LEU A 241 14.76 -10.41 9.10
C LEU A 241 15.89 -10.32 8.07
N SER A 242 17.10 -10.48 8.51
CA SER A 242 18.28 -10.67 7.66
C SER A 242 18.60 -12.16 7.55
N VAL A 243 18.85 -12.63 6.34
CA VAL A 243 19.22 -14.05 6.10
C VAL A 243 20.66 -14.29 6.51
N ASP A 244 21.51 -13.30 6.29
CA ASP A 244 22.91 -13.23 6.66
C ASP A 244 23.26 -11.80 7.09
N GLY A 245 24.51 -11.50 7.42
CA GLY A 245 24.89 -10.19 7.96
C GLY A 245 24.32 -9.92 9.35
N SER A 246 24.01 -8.66 9.67
CA SER A 246 23.49 -8.29 10.98
C SER A 246 22.36 -7.27 10.91
N VAL A 247 21.46 -7.32 11.93
CA VAL A 247 20.41 -6.32 12.17
C VAL A 247 20.61 -5.75 13.56
N LYS A 248 20.65 -4.43 13.67
CA LYS A 248 20.86 -3.71 14.94
C LYS A 248 19.70 -2.76 15.20
N ASN A 249 19.18 -2.81 16.43
CA ASN A 249 18.17 -1.86 16.89
C ASN A 249 18.85 -0.57 17.36
N ARG A 250 18.49 0.54 16.75
CA ARG A 250 18.95 1.88 17.12
C ARG A 250 17.89 2.56 18.01
N TYR A 251 18.00 2.36 19.30
CA TYR A 251 16.99 2.82 20.28
C TYR A 251 16.92 4.35 20.40
N SER A 252 18.00 5.07 20.08
CA SER A 252 18.05 6.54 20.22
C SER A 252 17.18 7.29 19.22
N ASP A 253 16.91 6.68 18.05
CA ASP A 253 16.17 7.28 16.95
C ASP A 253 15.11 6.35 16.33
N SER A 254 14.79 5.27 17.03
CA SER A 254 13.78 4.28 16.65
C SER A 254 13.97 3.72 15.23
N ARG A 255 15.22 3.44 14.85
CA ARG A 255 15.59 2.90 13.53
C ARG A 255 16.12 1.48 13.65
N ILE A 256 16.12 0.78 12.50
CA ILE A 256 16.81 -0.51 12.33
C ILE A 256 17.94 -0.30 11.35
N GLU A 257 19.15 -0.74 11.73
CA GLU A 257 20.32 -0.77 10.88
C GLU A 257 20.55 -2.19 10.37
N ILE A 258 20.67 -2.32 9.04
CA ILE A 258 21.04 -3.54 8.34
C ILE A 258 22.50 -3.37 7.91
N ASP A 259 23.33 -4.39 8.16
CA ASP A 259 24.75 -4.34 7.90
C ASP A 259 25.23 -5.66 7.27
N GLY A 260 25.56 -5.60 5.97
CA GLY A 260 26.20 -6.67 5.22
C GLY A 260 25.29 -7.86 4.87
N SER A 261 23.96 -7.67 4.73
CA SER A 261 23.03 -8.73 4.38
C SER A 261 22.85 -8.87 2.87
N THR A 262 22.95 -10.09 2.32
CA THR A 262 22.65 -10.34 0.91
C THR A 262 21.14 -10.51 0.63
N GLU A 263 20.36 -10.85 1.65
CA GLU A 263 18.91 -10.91 1.56
C GLU A 263 18.25 -10.42 2.86
N VAL A 264 17.28 -9.50 2.71
CA VAL A 264 16.50 -8.94 3.81
C VAL A 264 15.02 -9.08 3.52
N LEU A 265 14.26 -9.56 4.50
CA LEU A 265 12.80 -9.62 4.47
C LEU A 265 12.23 -8.58 5.44
N ILE A 266 11.22 -7.84 4.96
CA ILE A 266 10.52 -6.83 5.76
C ILE A 266 9.03 -7.12 5.64
N TRP A 267 8.34 -7.24 6.77
CA TRP A 267 6.89 -7.35 6.85
C TRP A 267 6.31 -6.10 7.48
N VAL A 268 5.24 -5.57 6.89
CA VAL A 268 4.49 -4.44 7.43
C VAL A 268 3.06 -4.87 7.67
N ALA A 269 2.61 -4.72 8.91
CA ALA A 269 1.23 -4.95 9.30
C ALA A 269 0.67 -3.72 10.01
N ASN A 270 -0.60 -3.41 9.79
CA ASN A 270 -1.32 -2.35 10.49
C ASN A 270 -2.71 -2.83 10.90
N VAL A 271 -3.19 -2.32 12.02
CA VAL A 271 -4.59 -2.45 12.45
C VAL A 271 -5.00 -1.16 13.13
N THR A 272 -6.23 -0.73 12.86
CA THR A 272 -6.85 0.41 13.53
C THR A 272 -7.87 -0.01 14.57
N SER A 273 -8.25 0.91 15.45
CA SER A 273 -9.30 0.70 16.44
C SER A 273 -10.72 0.75 15.86
N PHE A 274 -10.87 1.09 14.56
CA PHE A 274 -12.18 1.17 13.92
C PHE A 274 -12.97 -0.14 14.05
N ASN A 275 -14.20 -0.07 14.56
CA ASN A 275 -15.06 -1.23 14.84
C ASN A 275 -16.49 -1.07 14.29
N GLY A 276 -16.71 -0.10 13.41
CA GLY A 276 -18.00 0.23 12.81
C GLY A 276 -18.25 1.73 12.88
N PHE A 277 -19.12 2.23 12.00
CA PHE A 277 -19.41 3.66 11.89
C PHE A 277 -20.19 4.21 13.09
N ASP A 278 -20.86 3.33 13.84
CA ASP A 278 -21.71 3.61 15.00
C ASP A 278 -21.00 3.36 16.34
N LYS A 279 -19.70 3.00 16.32
CA LYS A 279 -18.92 2.66 17.50
C LYS A 279 -17.87 3.70 17.82
N ASP A 280 -17.81 4.13 19.06
CA ASP A 280 -16.74 4.98 19.56
C ASP A 280 -15.39 4.24 19.38
N PRO A 281 -14.44 4.77 18.59
CA PRO A 281 -13.23 4.05 18.24
C PRO A 281 -12.27 3.83 19.41
N VAL A 282 -12.45 4.52 20.52
CA VAL A 282 -11.66 4.37 21.76
C VAL A 282 -12.35 3.45 22.76
N LYS A 283 -13.63 3.73 23.08
CA LYS A 283 -14.37 3.01 24.13
C LYS A 283 -14.90 1.66 23.66
N GLU A 284 -15.30 1.58 22.39
CA GLU A 284 -15.90 0.40 21.76
C GLU A 284 -15.04 -0.12 20.59
N GLY A 285 -13.82 0.43 20.42
CA GLY A 285 -12.89 0.07 19.38
C GLY A 285 -12.41 -1.37 19.50
N ARG A 286 -12.00 -1.96 18.37
CA ARG A 286 -11.38 -3.30 18.41
C ARG A 286 -10.01 -3.23 19.09
N ASN A 287 -9.58 -4.35 19.68
CA ASN A 287 -8.24 -4.45 20.26
C ASN A 287 -7.18 -4.53 19.14
N TYR A 288 -6.87 -3.38 18.54
CA TYR A 288 -5.96 -3.27 17.39
C TYR A 288 -4.53 -3.71 17.72
N ARG A 289 -4.08 -3.53 18.98
CA ARG A 289 -2.74 -3.95 19.43
C ARG A 289 -2.55 -5.45 19.33
N SER A 290 -3.44 -6.21 19.95
CA SER A 290 -3.36 -7.67 19.90
C SER A 290 -3.59 -8.23 18.49
N HIS A 291 -4.44 -7.58 17.69
CA HIS A 291 -4.70 -8.02 16.34
C HIS A 291 -3.49 -7.85 15.41
N VAL A 292 -2.79 -6.71 15.47
CA VAL A 292 -1.60 -6.50 14.64
C VAL A 292 -0.45 -7.43 15.03
N GLU A 293 -0.25 -7.68 16.35
CA GLU A 293 0.74 -8.63 16.85
C GLU A 293 0.45 -10.06 16.37
N LYS A 294 -0.82 -10.47 16.41
CA LYS A 294 -1.23 -11.77 15.88
C LYS A 294 -0.99 -11.86 14.37
N ARG A 295 -1.34 -10.84 13.58
CA ARG A 295 -1.07 -10.80 12.14
C ARG A 295 0.42 -10.96 11.86
N MET A 296 1.26 -10.15 12.50
CA MET A 296 2.72 -10.20 12.33
C MET A 296 3.26 -11.58 12.70
N LYS A 297 2.87 -12.12 13.86
CA LYS A 297 3.31 -13.45 14.29
C LYS A 297 2.94 -14.55 13.30
N CYS A 298 1.75 -14.50 12.70
CA CYS A 298 1.33 -15.48 11.69
C CYS A 298 2.13 -15.34 10.40
N ALA A 299 2.43 -14.11 9.96
CA ALA A 299 3.14 -13.86 8.72
C ALA A 299 4.63 -14.28 8.80
N ILE A 300 5.34 -13.90 9.87
CA ILE A 300 6.76 -14.25 10.04
C ILE A 300 7.00 -15.76 10.25
N GLY A 301 5.96 -16.51 10.60
CA GLY A 301 6.01 -17.98 10.69
C GLY A 301 6.00 -18.69 9.34
N LYS A 302 5.86 -17.96 8.22
CA LYS A 302 5.82 -18.49 6.86
C LYS A 302 7.06 -18.08 6.07
N THR A 303 7.44 -18.90 5.09
CA THR A 303 8.50 -18.54 4.15
C THR A 303 7.99 -17.45 3.18
N TYR A 304 8.92 -16.68 2.59
CA TYR A 304 8.60 -15.70 1.56
C TYR A 304 7.82 -16.32 0.40
N ASP A 305 8.26 -17.48 -0.09
CA ASP A 305 7.62 -18.16 -1.22
C ASP A 305 6.19 -18.60 -0.88
N ALA A 306 5.95 -19.14 0.32
CA ALA A 306 4.62 -19.51 0.78
C ALA A 306 3.66 -18.31 0.87
N LEU A 307 4.14 -17.15 1.34
CA LEU A 307 3.37 -15.90 1.38
C LEU A 307 3.05 -15.42 -0.04
N ARG A 308 4.06 -15.43 -0.93
CA ARG A 308 3.91 -14.98 -2.32
C ARG A 308 2.95 -15.89 -3.10
N GLU A 309 3.05 -17.20 -2.96
CA GLU A 309 2.13 -18.16 -3.60
C GLU A 309 0.70 -18.00 -3.11
N ALA A 310 0.49 -17.82 -1.81
CA ALA A 310 -0.82 -17.57 -1.23
C ALA A 310 -1.43 -16.27 -1.76
N HIS A 311 -0.63 -15.19 -1.82
CA HIS A 311 -1.01 -13.91 -2.39
C HIS A 311 -1.44 -14.04 -3.85
N ILE A 312 -0.60 -14.63 -4.72
CA ILE A 312 -0.88 -14.76 -6.16
C ILE A 312 -2.14 -15.60 -6.38
N ARG A 313 -2.30 -16.71 -5.65
CA ARG A 313 -3.48 -17.58 -5.77
C ARG A 313 -4.78 -16.86 -5.38
N ASP A 314 -4.76 -16.09 -4.29
CA ASP A 314 -5.91 -15.30 -3.85
C ASP A 314 -6.24 -14.20 -4.86
N TYR A 315 -5.24 -13.46 -5.33
CA TYR A 315 -5.41 -12.41 -6.33
C TYR A 315 -6.00 -12.95 -7.63
N LYS A 316 -5.43 -14.03 -8.18
CA LYS A 316 -5.90 -14.64 -9.45
C LYS A 316 -7.31 -15.20 -9.35
N TYR A 317 -7.76 -15.64 -8.19
CA TYR A 317 -9.14 -16.06 -7.98
C TYR A 317 -10.15 -14.98 -8.37
N TYR A 318 -9.82 -13.70 -8.19
CA TYR A 318 -10.65 -12.57 -8.60
C TYR A 318 -10.27 -12.04 -9.97
N PHE A 319 -9.00 -11.86 -10.23
CA PHE A 319 -8.47 -11.21 -11.43
C PHE A 319 -8.78 -11.98 -12.71
N ASP A 320 -8.62 -13.30 -12.69
CA ASP A 320 -8.80 -14.16 -13.87
C ASP A 320 -10.28 -14.31 -14.29
N ARG A 321 -11.23 -13.75 -13.52
CA ARG A 321 -12.66 -13.79 -13.86
C ARG A 321 -13.07 -12.81 -14.96
N VAL A 322 -12.25 -11.79 -15.22
CA VAL A 322 -12.51 -10.77 -16.24
C VAL A 322 -11.25 -10.58 -17.08
N LYS A 323 -11.42 -10.65 -18.40
CA LYS A 323 -10.35 -10.38 -19.36
C LYS A 323 -10.80 -9.26 -20.30
N LEU A 324 -9.95 -8.26 -20.50
CA LEU A 324 -10.10 -7.22 -21.50
C LEU A 324 -8.94 -7.35 -22.50
N ASP A 325 -9.26 -7.42 -23.78
CA ASP A 325 -8.32 -7.46 -24.88
C ASP A 325 -8.74 -6.39 -25.89
N LEU A 326 -7.88 -5.40 -26.09
CA LEU A 326 -8.15 -4.26 -26.98
C LEU A 326 -7.45 -4.39 -28.34
N GLY A 327 -6.87 -5.55 -28.62
CA GLY A 327 -6.11 -5.84 -29.82
C GLY A 327 -4.59 -5.72 -29.62
N ASP A 328 -3.86 -5.89 -30.72
CA ASP A 328 -2.40 -5.89 -30.71
C ASP A 328 -1.84 -4.47 -30.66
N THR A 329 -0.69 -4.34 -30.01
CA THR A 329 0.12 -3.11 -29.98
C THR A 329 1.42 -3.36 -30.71
N ASP A 330 1.90 -2.40 -31.48
CA ASP A 330 3.20 -2.49 -32.16
C ASP A 330 4.32 -2.71 -31.15
N ASP A 331 5.25 -3.60 -31.44
CA ASP A 331 6.34 -3.99 -30.53
C ASP A 331 7.18 -2.80 -30.05
N ASP A 332 7.42 -1.82 -30.92
CA ASP A 332 8.16 -0.60 -30.60
C ASP A 332 7.43 0.25 -29.54
N ILE A 333 6.09 0.27 -29.57
CA ILE A 333 5.27 0.99 -28.60
C ILE A 333 5.19 0.19 -27.29
N ALA A 334 5.02 -1.14 -27.38
CA ALA A 334 4.96 -2.03 -26.22
C ALA A 334 6.26 -2.04 -25.41
N ALA A 335 7.40 -1.75 -26.05
CA ALA A 335 8.71 -1.67 -25.39
C ALA A 335 8.96 -0.35 -24.64
N LEU A 336 8.15 0.69 -24.87
CA LEU A 336 8.33 1.99 -24.21
C LEU A 336 7.98 1.90 -22.72
N PRO A 337 8.65 2.71 -21.87
CA PRO A 337 8.17 2.94 -20.50
C PRO A 337 6.74 3.46 -20.49
N THR A 338 5.96 3.09 -19.48
CA THR A 338 4.51 3.39 -19.39
C THR A 338 4.20 4.90 -19.37
N ASP A 339 5.18 5.74 -19.03
CA ASP A 339 5.07 7.20 -19.01
C ASP A 339 5.47 7.86 -20.35
N LYS A 340 5.78 7.09 -21.39
CA LYS A 340 6.13 7.54 -22.74
C LYS A 340 5.09 7.13 -23.77
#